data_f0940a3ad17352081cc38a1bc5a33a89
#
_entry.id   f0940a3ad17352081cc38a1bc5a33a89
#
_cell.length_a   1.000
_cell.length_b   1.000
_cell.length_c   1.000
_cell.angle_alpha   90.00
_cell.angle_beta   90.00
_cell.angle_gamma   90.00
#
_symmetry.space_group_name_H-M   'P 1'
#
loop_
_entity.id
_entity.type
_entity.pdbx_description
1 polymer ?
#
loop_
_entity_poly.entity_id
_entity_poly.type
_entity_poly.pdbx_seq_one_letter_code
_entity_poly.pdbx_strand_id
1 'polypeptide(L)'
;MVFSDLGRLLPATLLIFAQGTWALIPATPGEQTRRAITSTRETISQIRSTSNLPPRIYIDYLIPLPRETSDADIDPWPGGLAQMYPYAEDIVRDILAGVVEESTREKCSSQVISSPDCCGFFVQESPVSPELDVAALLFPGPDQLSDIKEIEAMVGSQRTLIIFNRQFTREEDFGFFKKGEAKEVIDKYQWGFAFQEIACRGEDVKLTFEQSVGWQASVVDENEKEIEIKDSSWDTKLRPEYTALEKKINEVLPEPLWMRKMGEVQEKGLKFQRKE
;
A
#
# COMPACT_ATOMS: atom_id res chain seq x y z
N MET A 1 -15.24 19.15 -65.31
CA MET A 1 -14.59 19.87 -64.17
C MET A 1 -14.59 18.94 -62.97
N VAL A 2 -13.44 18.35 -62.71
CA VAL A 2 -13.22 17.39 -61.63
C VAL A 2 -12.51 18.11 -60.51
N PHE A 3 -13.11 18.22 -59.36
CA PHE A 3 -12.43 18.66 -58.15
C PHE A 3 -12.11 17.47 -57.28
N SER A 4 -10.85 17.16 -57.15
CA SER A 4 -10.27 16.17 -56.26
C SER A 4 -10.09 16.72 -54.86
N ASP A 5 -10.81 16.17 -53.90
CA ASP A 5 -10.58 16.43 -52.48
C ASP A 5 -9.42 15.57 -51.96
N LEU A 6 -8.31 16.25 -51.69
CA LEU A 6 -7.16 15.70 -50.99
C LEU A 6 -7.44 15.72 -49.46
N GLY A 7 -7.90 14.60 -48.94
CA GLY A 7 -7.98 14.35 -47.48
C GLY A 7 -6.57 14.37 -46.87
N ARG A 8 -6.27 15.41 -46.09
CA ARG A 8 -5.07 15.48 -45.25
C ARG A 8 -5.20 14.50 -44.07
N LEU A 9 -4.52 13.39 -44.17
CA LEU A 9 -4.19 12.52 -43.04
C LEU A 9 -3.22 13.29 -42.13
N LEU A 10 -3.70 13.70 -40.96
CA LEU A 10 -2.84 14.17 -39.87
C LEU A 10 -2.09 12.92 -39.30
N PRO A 11 -0.78 13.00 -39.13
CA PRO A 11 -0.06 11.91 -38.48
C PRO A 11 -0.48 11.82 -37.02
N ALA A 12 -0.94 10.65 -36.59
CA ALA A 12 -1.11 10.33 -35.19
C ALA A 12 0.26 10.45 -34.51
N THR A 13 0.45 11.52 -33.77
CA THR A 13 1.62 11.71 -32.93
C THR A 13 1.55 10.66 -31.83
N LEU A 14 2.33 9.60 -31.99
CA LEU A 14 2.56 8.59 -30.97
C LEU A 14 3.26 9.28 -29.80
N LEU A 15 2.51 9.67 -28.79
CA LEU A 15 3.05 10.08 -27.50
C LEU A 15 3.68 8.84 -26.85
N ILE A 16 4.97 8.64 -27.16
CA ILE A 16 5.83 7.74 -26.40
C ILE A 16 5.98 8.42 -25.03
N PHE A 17 5.15 8.06 -24.09
CA PHE A 17 5.46 8.30 -22.68
C PHE A 17 6.79 7.58 -22.42
N ALA A 18 7.85 8.35 -22.27
CA ALA A 18 9.06 7.85 -21.65
C ALA A 18 8.64 7.32 -20.27
N GLN A 19 8.55 6.01 -20.16
CA GLN A 19 8.48 5.34 -18.85
C GLN A 19 9.82 5.64 -18.19
N GLY A 20 9.84 6.75 -17.43
CA GLY A 20 10.90 6.98 -16.48
C GLY A 20 10.90 5.75 -15.58
N THR A 21 12.03 5.09 -15.47
CA THR A 21 12.24 4.04 -14.47
C THR A 21 12.16 4.71 -13.10
N TRP A 22 10.94 4.73 -12.54
CA TRP A 22 10.74 5.17 -11.17
C TRP A 22 11.48 4.17 -10.29
N ALA A 23 12.25 4.68 -9.33
CA ALA A 23 12.80 3.82 -8.29
C ALA A 23 11.64 3.02 -7.68
N LEU A 24 11.85 1.72 -7.47
CA LEU A 24 10.83 0.82 -6.93
C LEU A 24 10.28 1.33 -5.59
N ILE A 25 11.19 1.84 -4.78
CA ILE A 25 10.90 2.36 -3.45
C ILE A 25 10.68 3.87 -3.54
N PRO A 26 9.60 4.40 -2.95
CA PRO A 26 9.44 5.84 -2.79
C PRO A 26 10.61 6.44 -2.01
N ALA A 27 11.30 7.42 -2.58
CA ALA A 27 12.48 8.03 -1.95
C ALA A 27 12.13 8.93 -0.75
N THR A 28 10.88 9.40 -0.68
CA THR A 28 10.40 10.31 0.37
C THR A 28 8.96 10.02 0.74
N PRO A 29 8.50 10.40 1.96
CA PRO A 29 7.10 10.30 2.33
C PRO A 29 6.16 11.03 1.37
N GLY A 30 6.57 12.21 0.88
CA GLY A 30 5.77 12.97 -0.09
C GLY A 30 5.65 12.27 -1.46
N GLU A 31 6.68 11.54 -1.88
CA GLU A 31 6.60 10.69 -3.06
C GLU A 31 5.67 9.50 -2.84
N GLN A 32 5.77 8.84 -1.69
CA GLN A 32 4.88 7.74 -1.32
C GLN A 32 3.41 8.20 -1.34
N THR A 33 3.11 9.36 -0.73
CA THR A 33 1.75 9.93 -0.73
C THR A 33 1.25 10.17 -2.16
N ARG A 34 2.08 10.80 -3.02
CA ARG A 34 1.72 11.06 -4.42
C ARG A 34 1.45 9.76 -5.19
N ARG A 35 2.29 8.73 -5.01
CA ARG A 35 2.11 7.41 -5.65
C ARG A 35 0.84 6.73 -5.15
N ALA A 36 0.57 6.79 -3.85
CA ALA A 36 -0.66 6.27 -3.26
C ALA A 36 -1.91 6.93 -3.85
N ILE A 37 -1.92 8.27 -3.98
CA ILE A 37 -3.03 9.01 -4.58
C ILE A 37 -3.24 8.59 -6.04
N THR A 38 -2.17 8.58 -6.84
CA THR A 38 -2.25 8.25 -8.27
C THR A 38 -2.76 6.83 -8.48
N SER A 39 -2.15 5.86 -7.83
CA SER A 39 -2.53 4.44 -7.95
C SER A 39 -3.96 4.18 -7.46
N THR A 40 -4.38 4.83 -6.37
CA THR A 40 -5.76 4.72 -5.86
C THR A 40 -6.78 5.30 -6.84
N ARG A 41 -6.51 6.45 -7.45
CA ARG A 41 -7.36 7.04 -8.50
C ARG A 41 -7.50 6.11 -9.70
N GLU A 42 -6.40 5.53 -10.16
CA GLU A 42 -6.39 4.56 -11.27
C GLU A 42 -7.25 3.34 -10.93
N THR A 43 -7.12 2.79 -9.72
CA THR A 43 -7.91 1.64 -9.26
C THR A 43 -9.40 1.99 -9.19
N ILE A 44 -9.79 3.14 -8.65
CA ILE A 44 -11.19 3.61 -8.60
C ILE A 44 -11.73 3.74 -10.03
N SER A 45 -10.98 4.37 -10.93
CA SER A 45 -11.37 4.55 -12.32
C SER A 45 -11.57 3.22 -13.04
N GLN A 46 -10.65 2.27 -12.82
CA GLN A 46 -10.75 0.93 -13.39
C GLN A 46 -11.99 0.19 -12.88
N ILE A 47 -12.25 0.18 -11.56
CA ILE A 47 -13.44 -0.48 -11.01
C ILE A 47 -14.71 0.13 -11.60
N ARG A 48 -14.82 1.45 -11.64
CA ARG A 48 -15.99 2.15 -12.20
C ARG A 48 -16.19 1.89 -13.69
N SER A 49 -15.12 1.67 -14.45
CA SER A 49 -15.20 1.40 -15.89
C SER A 49 -15.47 -0.06 -16.23
N THR A 50 -15.08 -1.01 -15.36
CA THR A 50 -15.13 -2.44 -15.64
C THR A 50 -16.25 -3.20 -14.93
N SER A 51 -16.81 -2.62 -13.88
CA SER A 51 -17.84 -3.25 -13.07
C SER A 51 -18.89 -2.24 -12.57
N ASN A 52 -20.07 -2.76 -12.21
CA ASN A 52 -21.11 -1.98 -11.52
C ASN A 52 -20.95 -2.06 -9.99
N LEU A 53 -19.82 -2.56 -9.50
CA LEU A 53 -19.55 -2.70 -8.08
C LEU A 53 -19.03 -1.37 -7.51
N PRO A 54 -19.37 -1.05 -6.25
CA PRO A 54 -18.80 0.12 -5.59
C PRO A 54 -17.29 -0.08 -5.38
N PRO A 55 -16.46 0.98 -5.57
CA PRO A 55 -15.04 0.88 -5.30
C PRO A 55 -14.80 0.59 -3.81
N ARG A 56 -14.13 -0.53 -3.54
CA ARG A 56 -13.66 -0.98 -2.23
C ARG A 56 -12.17 -1.20 -2.33
N ILE A 57 -11.40 -0.41 -1.57
CA ILE A 57 -9.97 -0.22 -1.82
C ILE A 57 -9.17 -0.52 -0.54
N TYR A 58 -8.07 -1.26 -0.67
CA TYR A 58 -7.03 -1.36 0.36
C TYR A 58 -5.89 -0.39 0.06
N ILE A 59 -5.44 0.30 1.09
CA ILE A 59 -4.19 1.05 1.10
C ILE A 59 -3.37 0.59 2.31
N ASP A 60 -2.18 0.06 2.06
CA ASP A 60 -1.18 -0.16 3.10
C ASP A 60 -0.03 0.83 2.89
N TYR A 61 0.15 1.71 3.85
CA TYR A 61 1.09 2.81 3.78
C TYR A 61 2.14 2.68 4.89
N LEU A 62 3.41 2.70 4.53
CA LEU A 62 4.48 2.69 5.51
C LEU A 62 4.54 4.05 6.22
N ILE A 63 4.13 4.06 7.48
CA ILE A 63 4.13 5.29 8.29
C ILE A 63 5.59 5.73 8.52
N PRO A 64 5.97 6.96 8.13
CA PRO A 64 7.33 7.44 8.32
C PRO A 64 7.72 7.46 9.79
N LEU A 65 8.94 7.05 10.08
CA LEU A 65 9.47 7.06 11.44
C LEU A 65 9.55 8.49 11.98
N PRO A 66 9.29 8.71 13.28
CA PRO A 66 9.57 9.98 13.93
C PRO A 66 11.06 10.33 13.76
N ARG A 67 11.38 11.59 13.46
CA ARG A 67 12.76 12.04 13.20
C ARG A 67 13.74 11.79 14.34
N GLU A 68 13.25 11.53 15.53
CA GLU A 68 14.03 11.34 16.76
C GLU A 68 14.55 9.90 16.95
N THR A 69 14.05 8.95 16.16
CA THR A 69 14.42 7.53 16.24
C THR A 69 15.42 7.18 15.14
N SER A 70 16.68 7.62 15.31
CA SER A 70 17.76 7.25 14.37
C SER A 70 18.53 6.00 14.78
N ASP A 71 18.17 5.38 15.91
CA ASP A 71 18.85 4.18 16.42
C ASP A 71 18.09 2.95 15.95
N ALA A 72 18.73 2.16 15.08
CA ALA A 72 18.13 0.99 14.44
C ALA A 72 17.70 -0.12 15.42
N ASP A 73 18.21 -0.07 16.66
CA ASP A 73 17.94 -1.09 17.68
C ASP A 73 16.70 -0.74 18.55
N ILE A 74 16.08 0.42 18.35
CA ILE A 74 14.94 0.87 19.15
C ILE A 74 13.67 0.71 18.32
N ASP A 75 12.63 0.05 18.89
CA ASP A 75 11.30 0.05 18.32
C ASP A 75 10.83 1.51 18.12
N PRO A 76 10.61 1.93 16.87
CA PRO A 76 10.21 3.32 16.60
C PRO A 76 8.80 3.66 17.11
N TRP A 77 7.99 2.63 17.38
CA TRP A 77 6.60 2.77 17.81
C TRP A 77 6.30 1.99 19.09
N PRO A 78 7.00 2.25 20.22
CA PRO A 78 6.80 1.51 21.47
C PRO A 78 5.38 1.63 22.03
N GLY A 79 4.64 2.68 21.66
CA GLY A 79 3.22 2.86 21.96
C GLY A 79 2.27 2.20 20.95
N GLY A 80 2.79 1.48 19.96
CA GLY A 80 1.99 0.79 18.95
C GLY A 80 1.09 1.73 18.14
N LEU A 81 -0.11 1.26 17.80
CA LEU A 81 -1.08 1.99 16.98
C LEU A 81 -1.48 3.35 17.59
N ALA A 82 -1.55 3.45 18.92
CA ALA A 82 -1.91 4.70 19.60
C ALA A 82 -0.88 5.82 19.33
N GLN A 83 0.40 5.46 19.25
CA GLN A 83 1.46 6.39 18.91
C GLN A 83 1.48 6.72 17.41
N MET A 84 1.18 5.74 16.56
CA MET A 84 1.15 5.90 15.10
C MET A 84 -0.07 6.71 14.61
N TYR A 85 -1.17 6.64 15.34
CA TYR A 85 -2.46 7.16 14.90
C TYR A 85 -2.44 8.64 14.46
N PRO A 86 -1.85 9.58 15.22
CA PRO A 86 -1.83 10.98 14.79
C PRO A 86 -1.10 11.21 13.46
N TYR A 87 -0.02 10.48 13.22
CA TYR A 87 0.74 10.55 11.96
C TYR A 87 -0.06 9.93 10.81
N ALA A 88 -0.69 8.79 11.07
CA ALA A 88 -1.51 8.10 10.09
C ALA A 88 -2.76 8.92 9.73
N GLU A 89 -3.41 9.57 10.70
CA GLU A 89 -4.55 10.47 10.48
C GLU A 89 -4.20 11.58 9.50
N ASP A 90 -3.05 12.25 9.69
CA ASP A 90 -2.58 13.30 8.79
C ASP A 90 -2.37 12.78 7.37
N ILE A 91 -1.77 11.60 7.23
CA ILE A 91 -1.54 10.96 5.93
C ILE A 91 -2.87 10.58 5.25
N VAL A 92 -3.82 10.02 6.01
CA VAL A 92 -5.14 9.68 5.48
C VAL A 92 -5.83 10.92 4.91
N ARG A 93 -5.83 12.04 5.64
CA ARG A 93 -6.41 13.31 5.19
C ARG A 93 -5.75 13.81 3.90
N ASP A 94 -4.43 13.74 3.80
CA ASP A 94 -3.69 14.15 2.60
C ASP A 94 -4.03 13.26 1.39
N ILE A 95 -4.08 11.93 1.61
CA ILE A 95 -4.42 10.99 0.54
C ILE A 95 -5.88 11.16 0.10
N LEU A 96 -6.83 11.28 1.03
CA LEU A 96 -8.23 11.46 0.68
C LEU A 96 -8.47 12.77 -0.08
N ALA A 97 -7.87 13.87 0.37
CA ALA A 97 -7.93 15.14 -0.35
C ALA A 97 -7.32 15.04 -1.76
N GLY A 98 -6.22 14.28 -1.90
CA GLY A 98 -5.63 14.02 -3.20
C GLY A 98 -6.44 13.07 -4.08
N VAL A 99 -7.16 12.10 -3.52
CA VAL A 99 -7.99 11.15 -4.28
C VAL A 99 -9.25 11.83 -4.81
N VAL A 100 -9.87 12.70 -4.04
CA VAL A 100 -11.04 13.49 -4.46
C VAL A 100 -10.57 14.72 -5.22
N GLU A 101 -10.94 14.81 -6.49
CA GLU A 101 -10.56 15.95 -7.35
C GLU A 101 -11.14 17.27 -6.81
N GLU A 102 -10.34 18.32 -6.92
CA GLU A 102 -10.70 19.70 -6.49
C GLU A 102 -11.09 19.83 -5.01
N SER A 103 -10.78 18.81 -4.18
CA SER A 103 -11.04 18.87 -2.75
C SER A 103 -9.81 19.30 -1.96
N THR A 104 -10.03 19.72 -0.72
CA THR A 104 -8.98 20.14 0.20
C THR A 104 -9.08 19.37 1.52
N ARG A 105 -7.98 19.34 2.25
CA ARG A 105 -7.87 18.61 3.53
C ARG A 105 -8.89 19.05 4.58
N GLU A 106 -9.30 20.33 4.57
CA GLU A 106 -10.27 20.91 5.48
C GLU A 106 -11.69 20.36 5.28
N LYS A 107 -11.95 19.75 4.11
CA LYS A 107 -13.22 19.09 3.79
C LYS A 107 -13.28 17.64 4.30
N CYS A 108 -12.23 17.17 4.94
CA CYS A 108 -12.18 15.83 5.53
C CYS A 108 -12.68 15.88 6.98
N SER A 109 -13.81 15.28 7.24
CA SER A 109 -14.32 15.01 8.58
C SER A 109 -13.78 13.69 9.12
N SER A 110 -13.64 13.55 10.44
CA SER A 110 -13.24 12.30 11.08
C SER A 110 -13.97 12.06 12.39
N GLN A 111 -14.09 10.78 12.75
CA GLN A 111 -14.56 10.33 14.06
C GLN A 111 -13.82 9.06 14.46
N VAL A 112 -13.60 8.89 15.76
CA VAL A 112 -13.03 7.66 16.32
C VAL A 112 -14.16 6.63 16.46
N ILE A 113 -13.97 5.42 15.89
CA ILE A 113 -14.91 4.30 16.04
C ILE A 113 -14.58 3.52 17.31
N SER A 114 -13.31 3.16 17.48
CA SER A 114 -12.81 2.46 18.65
C SER A 114 -11.54 3.14 19.16
N SER A 115 -11.61 3.75 20.34
CA SER A 115 -10.44 4.38 20.98
C SER A 115 -9.39 3.35 21.42
N PRO A 116 -9.76 2.21 22.04
CA PRO A 116 -8.78 1.19 22.43
C PRO A 116 -8.01 0.60 21.25
N ASP A 117 -8.69 0.42 20.10
CA ASP A 117 -8.12 -0.20 18.91
C ASP A 117 -7.54 0.83 17.94
N CYS A 118 -7.60 2.12 18.28
CA CYS A 118 -7.17 3.22 17.42
C CYS A 118 -7.81 3.20 16.02
N CYS A 119 -9.08 2.74 15.91
CA CYS A 119 -9.80 2.71 14.66
C CYS A 119 -10.53 4.04 14.42
N GLY A 120 -10.25 4.68 13.28
CA GLY A 120 -10.86 5.94 12.87
C GLY A 120 -11.65 5.82 11.58
N PHE A 121 -12.71 6.63 11.46
CA PHE A 121 -13.50 6.77 10.25
C PHE A 121 -13.37 8.19 9.71
N PHE A 122 -13.17 8.32 8.40
CA PHE A 122 -12.94 9.58 7.70
C PHE A 122 -13.89 9.69 6.52
N VAL A 123 -14.34 10.89 6.23
CA VAL A 123 -15.12 11.21 5.03
C VAL A 123 -14.58 12.47 4.39
N GLN A 124 -14.18 12.35 3.13
CA GLN A 124 -13.77 13.45 2.28
C GLN A 124 -14.92 13.78 1.35
N GLU A 125 -15.48 14.98 1.50
CA GLU A 125 -16.54 15.47 0.63
C GLU A 125 -15.98 15.88 -0.73
N SER A 126 -16.72 15.50 -1.78
CA SER A 126 -16.44 15.95 -3.14
C SER A 126 -17.16 17.26 -3.43
N PRO A 127 -16.48 18.27 -3.97
CA PRO A 127 -17.14 19.52 -4.39
C PRO A 127 -18.05 19.35 -5.61
N VAL A 128 -17.95 18.21 -6.31
CA VAL A 128 -18.67 17.94 -7.57
C VAL A 128 -20.01 17.27 -7.29
N SER A 129 -19.99 16.15 -6.56
CA SER A 129 -21.21 15.42 -6.21
C SER A 129 -20.99 14.46 -5.03
N PRO A 130 -22.04 14.18 -4.23
CA PRO A 130 -21.94 13.25 -3.10
C PRO A 130 -21.58 11.80 -3.48
N GLU A 131 -21.85 11.39 -4.72
CA GLU A 131 -21.48 10.04 -5.21
C GLU A 131 -19.96 9.90 -5.39
N LEU A 132 -19.25 11.03 -5.47
CA LEU A 132 -17.80 11.08 -5.57
C LEU A 132 -17.11 11.23 -4.21
N ASP A 133 -17.88 11.31 -3.12
CA ASP A 133 -17.30 11.28 -1.78
C ASP A 133 -16.50 10.01 -1.57
N VAL A 134 -15.43 10.13 -0.81
CA VAL A 134 -14.55 9.02 -0.43
C VAL A 134 -14.53 8.89 1.08
N ALA A 135 -14.87 7.70 1.56
CA ALA A 135 -14.75 7.35 2.96
C ALA A 135 -13.52 6.47 3.19
N ALA A 136 -12.96 6.52 4.40
CA ALA A 136 -11.87 5.64 4.79
C ALA A 136 -12.01 5.15 6.23
N LEU A 137 -11.55 3.91 6.47
CA LEU A 137 -11.32 3.34 7.79
C LEU A 137 -9.81 3.24 8.01
N LEU A 138 -9.31 3.83 9.08
CA LEU A 138 -7.91 3.75 9.50
C LEU A 138 -7.76 2.69 10.58
N PHE A 139 -6.80 1.78 10.41
CA PHE A 139 -6.43 0.72 11.34
C PHE A 139 -7.57 -0.21 11.79
N PRO A 140 -8.56 -0.56 10.95
CA PRO A 140 -9.57 -1.52 11.40
C PRO A 140 -8.92 -2.88 11.65
N GLY A 141 -9.23 -3.45 12.82
CA GLY A 141 -8.81 -4.79 13.22
C GLY A 141 -9.92 -5.82 13.02
N PRO A 142 -9.65 -7.09 13.38
CA PRO A 142 -10.64 -8.16 13.29
C PRO A 142 -11.89 -7.93 14.13
N ASP A 143 -11.79 -7.19 15.23
CA ASP A 143 -12.92 -6.91 16.11
C ASP A 143 -13.92 -5.92 15.50
N GLN A 144 -13.48 -5.10 14.53
CA GLN A 144 -14.29 -4.10 13.82
C GLN A 144 -15.05 -4.67 12.60
N LEU A 145 -15.19 -5.99 12.45
CA LEU A 145 -15.92 -6.59 11.30
C LEU A 145 -17.36 -6.07 11.19
N SER A 146 -18.07 -5.92 12.31
CA SER A 146 -19.42 -5.36 12.32
C SER A 146 -19.45 -3.90 11.89
N ASP A 147 -18.48 -3.11 12.35
CA ASP A 147 -18.36 -1.70 12.00
C ASP A 147 -18.04 -1.52 10.52
N ILE A 148 -17.15 -2.35 9.96
CA ILE A 148 -16.85 -2.35 8.52
C ILE A 148 -18.12 -2.60 7.71
N LYS A 149 -18.92 -3.61 8.07
CA LYS A 149 -20.19 -3.94 7.38
C LYS A 149 -21.23 -2.82 7.47
N GLU A 150 -21.36 -2.20 8.65
CA GLU A 150 -22.27 -1.08 8.86
C GLU A 150 -21.85 0.14 8.03
N ILE A 151 -20.56 0.45 8.02
CA ILE A 151 -20.00 1.54 7.22
C ILE A 151 -20.12 1.25 5.73
N GLU A 152 -19.88 0.01 5.27
CA GLU A 152 -20.15 -0.37 3.89
C GLU A 152 -21.59 -0.10 3.47
N ALA A 153 -22.55 -0.44 4.34
CA ALA A 153 -23.97 -0.19 4.10
C ALA A 153 -24.29 1.31 4.06
N MET A 154 -23.72 2.10 4.96
CA MET A 154 -23.88 3.55 5.02
C MET A 154 -23.25 4.27 3.82
N VAL A 155 -22.06 3.86 3.41
CA VAL A 155 -21.37 4.39 2.22
C VAL A 155 -22.15 4.05 0.94
N GLY A 156 -22.77 2.88 0.91
CA GLY A 156 -23.67 2.46 -0.17
C GLY A 156 -22.93 2.02 -1.43
N SER A 157 -23.66 1.94 -2.53
CA SER A 157 -23.19 1.37 -3.80
C SER A 157 -22.51 2.35 -4.76
N GLN A 158 -22.53 3.65 -4.46
CA GLN A 158 -21.95 4.66 -5.35
C GLN A 158 -20.62 5.19 -4.87
N ARG A 159 -20.48 5.41 -3.56
CA ARG A 159 -19.31 6.01 -2.96
C ARG A 159 -18.18 5.02 -2.77
N THR A 160 -16.94 5.52 -2.79
CA THR A 160 -15.73 4.76 -2.53
C THR A 160 -15.52 4.56 -1.03
N LEU A 161 -15.14 3.35 -0.62
CA LEU A 161 -14.65 3.08 0.74
C LEU A 161 -13.24 2.53 0.67
N ILE A 162 -12.33 3.15 1.43
CA ILE A 162 -10.92 2.76 1.57
C ILE A 162 -10.71 2.15 2.96
N ILE A 163 -10.06 1.01 3.05
CA ILE A 163 -9.48 0.49 4.27
C ILE A 163 -7.99 0.78 4.26
N PHE A 164 -7.54 1.55 5.26
CA PHE A 164 -6.18 2.06 5.35
C PHE A 164 -5.44 1.36 6.50
N ASN A 165 -4.29 0.75 6.20
CA ASN A 165 -3.43 0.04 7.16
C ASN A 165 -4.21 -0.94 8.05
N ARG A 166 -4.96 -1.82 7.43
CA ARG A 166 -5.74 -2.85 8.10
C ARG A 166 -4.88 -3.72 9.03
N GLN A 167 -5.45 -4.16 10.15
CA GLN A 167 -4.80 -5.02 11.12
C GLN A 167 -5.18 -6.50 10.96
N PHE A 168 -5.53 -6.90 9.75
CA PHE A 168 -5.83 -8.28 9.36
C PHE A 168 -5.32 -8.53 7.94
N THR A 169 -5.01 -9.77 7.62
CA THR A 169 -4.53 -10.16 6.28
C THR A 169 -5.45 -11.13 5.57
N ARG A 170 -6.14 -11.98 6.33
CA ARG A 170 -6.98 -13.07 5.82
C ARG A 170 -8.17 -13.30 6.75
N GLU A 171 -9.12 -14.09 6.27
CA GLU A 171 -10.37 -14.39 7.01
C GLU A 171 -10.14 -15.14 8.32
N GLU A 172 -9.04 -15.90 8.46
CA GLU A 172 -8.68 -16.60 9.70
C GLU A 172 -8.42 -15.66 10.88
N ASP A 173 -7.97 -14.44 10.60
CA ASP A 173 -7.66 -13.45 11.64
C ASP A 173 -8.89 -13.03 12.43
N PHE A 174 -10.10 -13.21 11.87
CA PHE A 174 -11.38 -12.90 12.51
C PHE A 174 -11.94 -14.01 13.41
N GLY A 175 -11.22 -15.12 13.49
CA GLY A 175 -11.61 -16.27 14.29
C GLY A 175 -12.60 -17.20 13.56
N PHE A 176 -12.74 -18.40 14.10
CA PHE A 176 -13.44 -19.50 13.44
C PHE A 176 -14.89 -19.19 13.07
N PHE A 177 -15.64 -18.54 13.96
CA PHE A 177 -17.07 -18.30 13.76
C PHE A 177 -17.36 -17.14 12.77
N LYS A 178 -16.45 -16.19 12.62
CA LYS A 178 -16.63 -15.02 11.74
C LYS A 178 -15.95 -15.17 10.39
N LYS A 179 -15.22 -16.27 10.16
CA LYS A 179 -14.43 -16.49 8.93
C LYS A 179 -15.24 -16.30 7.64
N GLY A 180 -16.45 -16.87 7.55
CA GLY A 180 -17.31 -16.74 6.37
C GLY A 180 -17.72 -15.29 6.09
N GLU A 181 -18.14 -14.56 7.14
CA GLU A 181 -18.51 -13.14 7.01
C GLU A 181 -17.31 -12.27 6.67
N ALA A 182 -16.15 -12.55 7.26
CA ALA A 182 -14.91 -11.84 6.99
C ALA A 182 -14.49 -12.02 5.53
N LYS A 183 -14.60 -13.24 5.00
CA LYS A 183 -14.30 -13.52 3.58
C LYS A 183 -15.18 -12.72 2.64
N GLU A 184 -16.49 -12.63 2.91
CA GLU A 184 -17.40 -11.82 2.11
C GLU A 184 -17.04 -10.32 2.08
N VAL A 185 -16.45 -9.81 3.16
CA VAL A 185 -15.94 -8.44 3.22
C VAL A 185 -14.62 -8.33 2.46
N ILE A 186 -13.63 -9.17 2.80
CA ILE A 186 -12.28 -9.11 2.25
C ILE A 186 -12.28 -9.22 0.72
N ASP A 187 -13.05 -10.15 0.15
CA ASP A 187 -13.10 -10.45 -1.28
C ASP A 187 -13.64 -9.27 -2.15
N LYS A 188 -14.28 -8.29 -1.52
CA LYS A 188 -14.79 -7.09 -2.23
C LYS A 188 -13.68 -6.07 -2.52
N TYR A 189 -12.63 -6.05 -1.72
CA TYR A 189 -11.62 -5.01 -1.77
C TYR A 189 -10.51 -5.34 -2.77
N GLN A 190 -10.02 -4.31 -3.45
CA GLN A 190 -8.89 -4.37 -4.36
C GLN A 190 -7.79 -3.44 -3.84
N TRP A 191 -6.55 -3.76 -4.17
CA TRP A 191 -5.44 -2.90 -3.81
C TRP A 191 -5.46 -1.60 -4.61
N GLY A 192 -5.41 -0.48 -3.91
CA GLY A 192 -5.16 0.83 -4.49
C GLY A 192 -3.68 1.17 -4.43
N PHE A 193 -3.05 0.86 -3.29
CA PHE A 193 -1.64 1.09 -3.08
C PHE A 193 -1.13 0.22 -1.92
N ALA A 194 0.11 -0.24 -2.02
CA ALA A 194 0.81 -0.81 -0.87
C ALA A 194 2.28 -0.39 -0.88
N PHE A 195 2.80 -0.09 0.30
CA PHE A 195 4.22 -0.04 0.59
C PHE A 195 4.43 -0.58 2.00
N GLN A 196 5.06 -1.74 2.09
CA GLN A 196 5.26 -2.50 3.32
C GLN A 196 6.72 -2.92 3.45
N GLU A 197 7.21 -2.96 4.67
CA GLU A 197 8.46 -3.65 5.04
C GLU A 197 8.10 -4.95 5.74
N ILE A 198 8.67 -6.04 5.27
CA ILE A 198 8.42 -7.39 5.81
C ILE A 198 9.73 -8.14 5.93
N ALA A 199 9.88 -8.93 6.98
CA ALA A 199 11.02 -9.83 7.10
C ALA A 199 10.76 -11.13 6.33
N CYS A 200 11.67 -11.50 5.41
CA CYS A 200 11.63 -12.77 4.71
C CYS A 200 13.04 -13.37 4.66
N ARG A 201 13.24 -14.57 5.22
CA ARG A 201 14.56 -15.24 5.37
C ARG A 201 15.60 -14.42 6.15
N GLY A 202 15.16 -13.49 7.00
CA GLY A 202 16.04 -12.55 7.69
C GLY A 202 16.42 -11.32 6.85
N GLU A 203 16.01 -11.27 5.59
CA GLU A 203 16.15 -10.08 4.75
C GLU A 203 15.00 -9.11 5.01
N ASP A 204 15.30 -7.81 4.97
CA ASP A 204 14.28 -6.75 4.95
C ASP A 204 13.79 -6.59 3.51
N VAL A 205 12.56 -7.02 3.29
CA VAL A 205 11.91 -6.98 1.97
C VAL A 205 10.97 -5.81 1.93
N LYS A 206 11.14 -4.94 0.97
CA LYS A 206 10.17 -3.88 0.66
C LYS A 206 9.23 -4.39 -0.42
N LEU A 207 7.94 -4.40 -0.11
CA LEU A 207 6.87 -4.87 -0.98
C LEU A 207 6.00 -3.69 -1.38
N THR A 208 5.82 -3.47 -2.67
CA THR A 208 5.03 -2.37 -3.22
C THR A 208 3.94 -2.88 -4.14
N PHE A 209 2.82 -2.16 -4.18
CA PHE A 209 1.77 -2.33 -5.17
C PHE A 209 1.33 -0.98 -5.73
N GLU A 210 1.26 -0.89 -7.04
CA GLU A 210 0.62 0.20 -7.77
C GLU A 210 -0.21 -0.36 -8.92
N GLN A 211 -1.36 0.25 -9.20
CA GLN A 211 -2.32 -0.26 -10.19
C GLN A 211 -1.71 -0.43 -11.59
N SER A 212 -0.85 0.49 -11.99
CA SER A 212 -0.19 0.45 -13.32
C SER A 212 0.92 -0.59 -13.44
N VAL A 213 1.45 -1.09 -12.31
CA VAL A 213 2.64 -1.96 -12.29
C VAL A 213 2.36 -3.33 -11.68
N GLY A 214 1.44 -3.41 -10.72
CA GLY A 214 1.19 -4.60 -9.92
C GLY A 214 2.15 -4.73 -8.72
N TRP A 215 2.24 -5.93 -8.17
CA TRP A 215 3.12 -6.21 -7.05
C TRP A 215 4.58 -6.27 -7.48
N GLN A 216 5.42 -5.64 -6.69
CA GLN A 216 6.88 -5.65 -6.82
C GLN A 216 7.50 -5.81 -5.44
N ALA A 217 8.66 -6.42 -5.38
CA ALA A 217 9.45 -6.52 -4.16
C ALA A 217 10.88 -6.09 -4.41
N SER A 218 11.57 -5.65 -3.37
CA SER A 218 13.01 -5.44 -3.40
C SER A 218 13.66 -5.91 -2.12
N VAL A 219 14.92 -6.31 -2.25
CA VAL A 219 15.82 -6.63 -1.15
C VAL A 219 17.12 -5.86 -1.34
N VAL A 220 17.87 -5.67 -0.26
CA VAL A 220 19.16 -5.01 -0.31
C VAL A 220 20.26 -6.06 -0.15
N ASP A 221 21.24 -6.08 -1.06
CA ASP A 221 22.39 -6.97 -0.95
C ASP A 221 23.44 -6.47 0.07
N GLU A 222 24.52 -7.21 0.23
CA GLU A 222 25.62 -6.88 1.13
C GLU A 222 26.38 -5.59 0.78
N ASN A 223 26.22 -5.09 -0.44
CA ASN A 223 26.85 -3.86 -0.93
C ASN A 223 25.87 -2.66 -0.87
N GLU A 224 24.79 -2.80 -0.11
CA GLU A 224 23.69 -1.82 -0.02
C GLU A 224 23.00 -1.54 -1.37
N LYS A 225 23.14 -2.46 -2.33
CA LYS A 225 22.49 -2.35 -3.62
C LYS A 225 21.09 -2.97 -3.58
N GLU A 226 20.11 -2.19 -3.98
CA GLU A 226 18.74 -2.67 -4.13
C GLU A 226 18.64 -3.65 -5.31
N ILE A 227 18.07 -4.84 -5.06
CA ILE A 227 17.75 -5.86 -6.05
C ILE A 227 16.24 -5.91 -6.18
N GLU A 228 15.76 -5.54 -7.38
CA GLU A 228 14.33 -5.59 -7.70
C GLU A 228 13.89 -7.02 -8.02
N ILE A 229 12.75 -7.41 -7.48
CA ILE A 229 12.11 -8.71 -7.69
C ILE A 229 10.73 -8.47 -8.30
N LYS A 230 10.55 -8.95 -9.52
CA LYS A 230 9.27 -8.91 -10.24
C LYS A 230 8.87 -10.32 -10.64
N ASP A 231 7.60 -10.62 -10.49
CA ASP A 231 7.02 -11.86 -11.01
C ASP A 231 5.66 -11.58 -11.62
N SER A 232 5.57 -11.74 -12.93
CA SER A 232 4.33 -11.56 -13.68
C SER A 232 3.24 -12.56 -13.32
N SER A 233 3.57 -13.61 -12.56
CA SER A 233 2.60 -14.58 -12.05
C SER A 233 1.91 -14.12 -10.74
N TRP A 234 2.39 -13.05 -10.11
CA TRP A 234 1.75 -12.52 -8.91
C TRP A 234 0.38 -11.94 -9.26
N ASP A 235 -0.63 -12.41 -8.52
CA ASP A 235 -1.99 -11.90 -8.68
C ASP A 235 -2.06 -10.43 -8.24
N THR A 236 -2.68 -9.60 -9.05
CA THR A 236 -2.87 -8.18 -8.71
C THR A 236 -3.90 -7.98 -7.59
N LYS A 237 -4.75 -8.96 -7.33
CA LYS A 237 -5.77 -8.90 -6.28
C LYS A 237 -5.26 -9.36 -4.92
N LEU A 238 -4.27 -10.25 -4.91
CA LEU A 238 -3.76 -10.85 -3.69
C LEU A 238 -2.32 -10.42 -3.44
N ARG A 239 -2.01 -10.09 -2.20
CA ARG A 239 -0.62 -9.88 -1.79
C ARG A 239 0.17 -11.18 -2.02
N PRO A 240 1.40 -11.12 -2.56
CA PRO A 240 2.25 -12.29 -2.68
C PRO A 240 2.45 -12.99 -1.33
N GLU A 241 2.25 -14.30 -1.32
CA GLU A 241 2.47 -15.10 -0.13
C GLU A 241 3.95 -15.19 0.23
N TYR A 242 4.24 -15.43 1.52
CA TYR A 242 5.60 -15.57 2.02
C TYR A 242 6.41 -16.59 1.21
N THR A 243 5.84 -17.75 0.92
CA THR A 243 6.52 -18.82 0.17
C THR A 243 6.87 -18.42 -1.28
N ALA A 244 6.01 -17.61 -1.91
CA ALA A 244 6.28 -17.09 -3.25
C ALA A 244 7.41 -16.06 -3.23
N LEU A 245 7.41 -15.17 -2.24
CA LEU A 245 8.49 -14.21 -2.01
C LEU A 245 9.81 -14.91 -1.69
N GLU A 246 9.79 -15.87 -0.75
CA GLU A 246 10.96 -16.65 -0.36
C GLU A 246 11.61 -17.34 -1.57
N LYS A 247 10.80 -17.96 -2.43
CA LYS A 247 11.29 -18.59 -3.66
C LYS A 247 12.01 -17.58 -4.55
N LYS A 248 11.45 -16.40 -4.75
CA LYS A 248 12.03 -15.35 -5.59
C LYS A 248 13.30 -14.74 -4.98
N ILE A 249 13.31 -14.55 -3.68
CA ILE A 249 14.51 -14.09 -2.98
C ILE A 249 15.63 -15.12 -3.11
N ASN A 250 15.33 -16.43 -3.03
CA ASN A 250 16.29 -17.49 -3.25
C ASN A 250 16.94 -17.47 -4.65
N GLU A 251 16.20 -17.01 -5.68
CA GLU A 251 16.71 -16.90 -7.03
C GLU A 251 17.77 -15.78 -7.16
N VAL A 252 17.65 -14.70 -6.39
CA VAL A 252 18.53 -13.52 -6.46
C VAL A 252 19.58 -13.47 -5.33
N LEU A 253 19.24 -13.99 -4.15
CA LEU A 253 20.11 -14.13 -2.98
C LEU A 253 20.05 -15.59 -2.48
N PRO A 254 20.84 -16.51 -3.10
CA PRO A 254 20.77 -17.93 -2.75
C PRO A 254 21.11 -18.23 -1.29
N GLU A 255 22.06 -17.50 -0.73
CA GLU A 255 22.47 -17.64 0.66
C GLU A 255 21.63 -16.75 1.58
N PRO A 256 20.99 -17.30 2.65
CA PRO A 256 20.25 -16.49 3.62
C PRO A 256 21.19 -15.51 4.35
N LEU A 257 20.64 -14.39 4.83
CA LEU A 257 21.38 -13.32 5.50
C LEU A 257 22.30 -13.84 6.63
N TRP A 258 21.82 -14.77 7.44
CA TRP A 258 22.62 -15.33 8.54
C TRP A 258 23.84 -16.10 8.07
N MET A 259 23.77 -16.82 6.93
CA MET A 259 24.91 -17.51 6.31
C MET A 259 25.93 -16.50 5.77
N ARG A 260 25.48 -15.48 5.06
CA ARG A 260 26.34 -14.41 4.54
C ARG A 260 27.05 -13.68 5.68
N LYS A 261 26.34 -13.31 6.75
CA LYS A 261 26.94 -12.71 7.94
C LYS A 261 27.94 -13.65 8.66
N MET A 262 27.67 -14.94 8.70
CA MET A 262 28.65 -15.92 9.25
C MET A 262 29.92 -16.02 8.40
N GLY A 263 29.79 -16.00 7.07
CA GLY A 263 30.93 -15.98 6.13
C GLY A 263 31.82 -14.77 6.36
N GLU A 264 31.24 -13.57 6.47
CA GLU A 264 31.96 -12.34 6.78
C GLU A 264 32.73 -12.40 8.12
N VAL A 265 32.11 -12.96 9.16
CA VAL A 265 32.74 -13.11 10.47
C VAL A 265 33.93 -14.09 10.39
N GLN A 266 33.82 -15.16 9.59
CA GLN A 266 34.93 -16.09 9.37
C GLN A 266 36.06 -15.47 8.58
N GLU A 267 35.77 -14.68 7.53
CA GLU A 267 36.79 -14.00 6.72
C GLU A 267 37.50 -12.88 7.49
N LYS A 268 36.73 -12.08 8.26
CA LYS A 268 37.29 -10.99 9.08
C LYS A 268 38.05 -11.49 10.33
N GLY A 269 37.94 -12.79 10.65
CA GLY A 269 38.48 -13.43 11.85
C GLY A 269 37.89 -12.86 13.13
N LEU A 270 37.49 -13.71 14.07
CA LEU A 270 37.08 -13.30 15.43
C LEU A 270 38.32 -12.67 16.12
N LYS A 271 38.52 -11.37 15.93
CA LYS A 271 39.45 -10.59 16.73
C LYS A 271 38.85 -10.43 18.10
N PHE A 272 39.12 -11.34 19.00
CA PHE A 272 38.93 -11.10 20.42
C PHE A 272 39.86 -9.95 20.84
N GLN A 273 39.35 -8.73 20.88
CA GLN A 273 40.07 -7.66 21.55
C GLN A 273 40.02 -7.97 23.04
N ARG A 274 41.13 -8.48 23.59
CA ARG A 274 41.36 -8.38 25.02
C ARG A 274 41.45 -6.89 25.36
N LYS A 275 40.46 -6.37 26.09
CA LYS A 275 40.62 -5.09 26.80
C LYS A 275 41.71 -5.35 27.83
N GLU A 276 42.88 -4.74 27.64
CA GLU A 276 43.90 -4.57 28.69
C GLU A 276 43.43 -3.61 29.75
#